data_abda2da0f4515e60aa538c212ddeebda
#
_entry.id   abda2da0f4515e60aa538c212ddeebda
#
_cell.length_a   1.000
_cell.length_b   1.000
_cell.length_c   1.000
_cell.angle_alpha   90.00
_cell.angle_beta   90.00
_cell.angle_gamma   90.00
#
_symmetry.space_group_name_H-M   'P 1'
#
loop_
_entity.id
_entity.type
_entity.pdbx_description
1 polymer ?
#
loop_
_entity_poly.entity_id
_entity_poly.type
_entity_poly.pdbx_seq_one_letter_code
_entity_poly.pdbx_strand_id
1 'polypeptide(L)'
;MNALRTAVTAMALLALAACASVAPDYAREKRLADEFVPSMVEGKAVTIETTAGRKFLGILTPAAKPRATVILVHGVGVHPDFGLIGELRSRLPARGYTTLSIQMPVLAADADRSLYPAVFAEADERIAAALDYLRGRAPAKVAIVSHSMGARMVNDFLKQHPDAPLMAWIPVAISSGEFDALPALRFPVFDIYAQKDLDAVRKGAAERAVALRRIHGSKQAMVYGADHYFTKKEKEVAALIDKLLTPLAK
;
A
#
# COMPACT_ATOMS: atom_id res chain seq x y z
N MET A 1 68.50 40.81 -10.70
CA MET A 1 67.36 40.68 -11.64
C MET A 1 66.63 39.41 -11.25
N ASN A 2 65.69 39.50 -10.35
CA ASN A 2 64.95 38.37 -9.80
C ASN A 2 63.51 38.40 -10.38
N ALA A 3 63.21 37.44 -11.18
CA ALA A 3 61.85 37.22 -11.69
C ALA A 3 61.01 36.44 -10.66
N LEU A 4 60.04 37.10 -10.08
CA LEU A 4 59.10 36.54 -9.15
C LEU A 4 58.07 35.68 -9.96
N ARG A 5 58.09 34.37 -9.79
CA ARG A 5 57.10 33.48 -10.36
C ARG A 5 55.93 33.40 -9.39
N THR A 6 54.84 34.03 -9.75
CA THR A 6 53.55 33.92 -9.02
C THR A 6 52.84 32.63 -9.50
N ALA A 7 52.78 31.62 -8.64
CA ALA A 7 51.96 30.42 -8.88
C ALA A 7 50.52 30.72 -8.49
N VAL A 8 49.64 30.78 -9.46
CA VAL A 8 48.21 30.84 -9.26
C VAL A 8 47.69 29.39 -9.08
N THR A 9 47.39 29.05 -7.84
CA THR A 9 46.76 27.75 -7.53
C THR A 9 45.26 27.89 -7.80
N ALA A 10 44.79 27.39 -8.92
CA ALA A 10 43.38 27.27 -9.22
C ALA A 10 42.79 26.13 -8.36
N MET A 11 42.06 26.47 -7.33
CA MET A 11 41.31 25.55 -6.49
C MET A 11 40.01 25.23 -7.24
N ALA A 12 39.99 24.11 -7.95
CA ALA A 12 38.76 23.58 -8.56
C ALA A 12 37.85 23.06 -7.46
N LEU A 13 36.83 23.82 -7.08
CA LEU A 13 35.69 23.32 -6.32
C LEU A 13 34.87 22.38 -7.22
N LEU A 14 35.13 21.09 -7.10
CA LEU A 14 34.16 20.09 -7.58
C LEU A 14 32.91 20.19 -6.69
N ALA A 15 31.88 20.90 -7.17
CA ALA A 15 30.54 20.77 -6.65
C ALA A 15 30.08 19.36 -7.01
N LEU A 16 30.20 18.40 -6.09
CA LEU A 16 29.44 17.16 -6.15
C LEU A 16 27.95 17.55 -6.00
N ALA A 17 27.28 17.72 -7.14
CA ALA A 17 25.84 17.65 -7.17
C ALA A 17 25.47 16.22 -6.78
N ALA A 18 25.33 15.97 -5.48
CA ALA A 18 24.67 14.77 -5.00
C ALA A 18 23.27 14.82 -5.60
N CYS A 19 23.00 14.00 -6.62
CA CYS A 19 21.64 13.68 -7.01
C CYS A 19 20.98 13.12 -5.76
N ALA A 20 20.24 13.96 -5.03
CA ALA A 20 19.47 13.52 -3.88
C ALA A 20 18.49 12.46 -4.40
N SER A 21 18.79 11.20 -4.09
CA SER A 21 17.88 10.09 -4.40
C SER A 21 16.58 10.36 -3.66
N VAL A 22 15.46 10.22 -4.37
CA VAL A 22 14.14 10.32 -3.75
C VAL A 22 14.02 9.19 -2.72
N ALA A 23 13.85 9.58 -1.46
CA ALA A 23 13.76 8.65 -0.34
C ALA A 23 12.50 8.93 0.49
N PRO A 24 11.99 7.95 1.24
CA PRO A 24 10.90 8.16 2.17
C PRO A 24 11.25 9.19 3.25
N ASP A 25 10.27 10.01 3.64
CA ASP A 25 10.37 10.92 4.78
C ASP A 25 10.00 10.18 6.08
N TYR A 26 10.96 9.46 6.65
CA TYR A 26 10.77 8.70 7.89
C TYR A 26 10.43 9.59 9.09
N ALA A 27 10.89 10.84 9.09
CA ALA A 27 10.54 11.80 10.12
C ALA A 27 9.05 12.15 10.05
N ARG A 28 8.52 12.28 8.84
CA ARG A 28 7.07 12.46 8.61
C ARG A 28 6.27 11.24 9.02
N GLU A 29 6.72 10.02 8.66
CA GLU A 29 6.07 8.78 9.09
C GLU A 29 5.99 8.71 10.62
N LYS A 30 7.09 9.06 11.30
CA LYS A 30 7.12 9.10 12.77
C LYS A 30 6.18 10.15 13.33
N ARG A 31 6.16 11.37 12.80
CA ARG A 31 5.21 12.43 13.25
C ARG A 31 3.77 11.98 13.11
N LEU A 32 3.40 11.42 11.95
CA LEU A 32 2.07 10.86 11.74
C LEU A 32 1.73 9.79 12.79
N ALA A 33 2.65 8.86 13.04
CA ALA A 33 2.45 7.83 14.07
C ALA A 33 2.28 8.42 15.47
N ASP A 34 3.12 9.37 15.85
CA ASP A 34 3.06 10.04 17.16
C ASP A 34 1.71 10.79 17.38
N GLU A 35 1.09 11.29 16.30
CA GLU A 35 -0.19 11.99 16.35
C GLU A 35 -1.38 11.04 16.53
N PHE A 36 -1.45 9.94 15.78
CA PHE A 36 -2.67 9.11 15.78
C PHE A 36 -2.60 7.90 16.71
N VAL A 37 -1.43 7.29 16.95
CA VAL A 37 -1.31 6.06 17.76
C VAL A 37 -1.83 6.26 19.20
N PRO A 38 -1.58 7.40 19.89
CA PRO A 38 -2.10 7.62 21.24
C PRO A 38 -3.64 7.71 21.32
N SER A 39 -4.31 8.09 20.21
CA SER A 39 -5.77 8.21 20.14
C SER A 39 -6.46 6.97 19.56
N MET A 40 -5.71 5.95 19.18
CA MET A 40 -6.23 4.74 18.56
C MET A 40 -7.07 3.93 19.59
N VAL A 41 -8.34 3.67 19.26
CA VAL A 41 -9.27 2.96 20.16
C VAL A 41 -9.16 1.44 20.01
N GLU A 42 -8.91 0.95 18.80
CA GLU A 42 -8.89 -0.47 18.50
C GLU A 42 -7.56 -0.89 17.84
N GLY A 43 -7.15 -2.14 18.10
CA GLY A 43 -5.92 -2.71 17.58
C GLY A 43 -4.70 -2.37 18.44
N LYS A 44 -3.56 -2.88 18.02
CA LYS A 44 -2.28 -2.70 18.71
C LYS A 44 -1.23 -2.26 17.71
N ALA A 45 -0.53 -1.17 18.03
CA ALA A 45 0.66 -0.77 17.29
C ALA A 45 1.75 -1.84 17.45
N VAL A 46 2.34 -2.26 16.34
CA VAL A 46 3.42 -3.23 16.28
C VAL A 46 4.54 -2.68 15.41
N THR A 47 5.77 -3.04 15.75
CA THR A 47 6.93 -2.74 14.92
C THR A 47 7.21 -3.95 14.02
N ILE A 48 7.29 -3.70 12.73
CA ILE A 48 7.67 -4.67 11.71
C ILE A 48 9.05 -4.28 11.20
N GLU A 49 9.91 -5.26 10.93
CA GLU A 49 11.26 -5.04 10.46
C GLU A 49 11.48 -5.71 9.11
N THR A 50 12.00 -4.96 8.14
CA THR A 50 12.39 -5.50 6.82
C THR A 50 13.67 -6.31 6.93
N THR A 51 13.98 -7.11 5.92
CA THR A 51 15.25 -7.86 5.84
C THR A 51 16.47 -6.94 5.85
N ALA A 52 16.33 -5.71 5.39
CA ALA A 52 17.35 -4.67 5.45
C ALA A 52 17.48 -4.01 6.85
N GLY A 53 16.73 -4.49 7.87
CA GLY A 53 16.77 -3.95 9.24
C GLY A 53 15.98 -2.66 9.45
N ARG A 54 15.18 -2.23 8.46
CA ARG A 54 14.34 -1.04 8.59
C ARG A 54 13.05 -1.36 9.34
N LYS A 55 12.76 -0.55 10.36
CA LYS A 55 11.56 -0.69 11.18
C LYS A 55 10.47 0.27 10.73
N PHE A 56 9.24 -0.22 10.69
CA PHE A 56 8.07 0.58 10.35
C PHE A 56 6.85 0.15 11.18
N LEU A 57 5.84 1.02 11.23
CA LEU A 57 4.62 0.80 12.00
C LEU A 57 3.68 -0.16 11.28
N GLY A 58 3.15 -1.13 12.03
CA GLY A 58 1.93 -1.85 11.68
C GLY A 58 0.88 -1.67 12.78
N ILE A 59 -0.39 -1.82 12.42
CA ILE A 59 -1.50 -1.88 13.39
C ILE A 59 -2.18 -3.23 13.22
N LEU A 60 -2.05 -4.09 14.21
CA LEU A 60 -2.69 -5.40 14.26
C LEU A 60 -4.02 -5.30 15.01
N THR A 61 -5.12 -5.64 14.35
CA THR A 61 -6.45 -5.69 14.97
C THR A 61 -7.00 -7.11 14.80
N PRO A 62 -6.96 -7.95 15.85
CA PRO A 62 -7.39 -9.33 15.77
C PRO A 62 -8.92 -9.45 15.68
N ALA A 63 -9.40 -10.41 14.90
CA ALA A 63 -10.80 -10.82 14.95
C ALA A 63 -11.00 -11.84 16.08
N ALA A 64 -12.15 -11.82 16.74
CA ALA A 64 -12.47 -12.77 17.80
C ALA A 64 -12.53 -14.24 17.31
N LYS A 65 -12.99 -14.44 16.07
CA LYS A 65 -13.03 -15.74 15.38
C LYS A 65 -12.45 -15.57 13.98
N PRO A 66 -11.11 -15.59 13.85
CA PRO A 66 -10.47 -15.25 12.59
C PRO A 66 -10.62 -16.37 11.55
N ARG A 67 -11.10 -16.04 10.36
CA ARG A 67 -11.19 -16.90 9.18
C ARG A 67 -9.99 -16.69 8.24
N ALA A 68 -9.52 -15.46 8.17
CA ALA A 68 -8.39 -15.05 7.35
C ALA A 68 -7.78 -13.76 7.90
N THR A 69 -6.64 -13.39 7.35
CA THR A 69 -5.96 -12.13 7.64
C THR A 69 -6.01 -11.21 6.44
N VAL A 70 -6.18 -9.91 6.67
CA VAL A 70 -6.15 -8.89 5.62
C VAL A 70 -5.05 -7.88 5.93
N ILE A 71 -4.04 -7.82 5.06
CA ILE A 71 -3.07 -6.72 5.06
C ILE A 71 -3.74 -5.52 4.38
N LEU A 72 -3.67 -4.36 5.04
CA LEU A 72 -4.23 -3.11 4.55
C LEU A 72 -3.11 -2.14 4.19
N VAL A 73 -3.17 -1.63 2.96
CA VAL A 73 -2.13 -0.79 2.36
C VAL A 73 -2.72 0.56 1.96
N HIS A 74 -2.31 1.62 2.65
CA HIS A 74 -2.84 2.98 2.46
C HIS A 74 -2.31 3.69 1.21
N GLY A 75 -2.97 4.78 0.84
CA GLY A 75 -2.62 5.62 -0.31
C GLY A 75 -1.49 6.62 -0.05
N VAL A 76 -1.39 7.61 -0.94
CA VAL A 76 -0.32 8.61 -0.96
C VAL A 76 -0.32 9.49 0.30
N GLY A 77 0.83 9.59 0.95
CA GLY A 77 1.11 10.65 1.94
C GLY A 77 0.34 10.60 3.25
N VAL A 78 -0.27 9.46 3.58
CA VAL A 78 -1.07 9.25 4.80
C VAL A 78 -0.51 8.12 5.67
N HIS A 79 -1.28 7.61 6.61
CA HIS A 79 -0.85 6.62 7.61
C HIS A 79 -1.83 5.43 7.69
N PRO A 80 -1.47 4.32 8.40
CA PRO A 80 -2.26 3.07 8.43
C PRO A 80 -3.67 3.18 9.01
N ASP A 81 -3.99 4.26 9.70
CA ASP A 81 -5.31 4.49 10.31
C ASP A 81 -6.10 5.62 9.61
N PHE A 82 -5.71 6.00 8.40
CA PHE A 82 -6.33 7.11 7.68
C PHE A 82 -7.46 6.66 6.74
N GLY A 83 -8.57 7.39 6.78
CA GLY A 83 -9.67 7.32 5.81
C GLY A 83 -10.20 5.88 5.62
N LEU A 84 -10.41 5.46 4.36
CA LEU A 84 -10.93 4.14 4.05
C LEU A 84 -10.13 3.00 4.72
N ILE A 85 -8.81 3.10 4.75
CA ILE A 85 -7.96 2.04 5.30
C ILE A 85 -8.15 1.91 6.82
N GLY A 86 -8.22 3.02 7.56
CA GLY A 86 -8.54 3.03 8.99
C GLY A 86 -9.92 2.45 9.28
N GLU A 87 -10.92 2.83 8.49
CA GLU A 87 -12.27 2.30 8.61
C GLU A 87 -12.35 0.79 8.30
N LEU A 88 -11.64 0.30 7.30
CA LEU A 88 -11.58 -1.12 6.99
C LEU A 88 -10.87 -1.90 8.10
N ARG A 89 -9.79 -1.32 8.67
CA ARG A 89 -9.06 -1.91 9.79
C ARG A 89 -9.98 -2.19 10.99
N SER A 90 -10.88 -1.28 11.30
CA SER A 90 -11.82 -1.39 12.43
C SER A 90 -13.05 -2.26 12.10
N ARG A 91 -13.50 -2.28 10.84
CA ARG A 91 -14.76 -2.95 10.45
C ARG A 91 -14.60 -4.41 10.07
N LEU A 92 -13.46 -4.81 9.51
CA LEU A 92 -13.24 -6.18 9.06
C LEU A 92 -13.10 -7.22 10.19
N PRO A 93 -12.59 -6.89 11.40
CA PRO A 93 -12.53 -7.83 12.51
C PRO A 93 -13.91 -8.37 12.94
N ALA A 94 -14.95 -7.55 12.96
CA ALA A 94 -16.31 -7.98 13.24
C ALA A 94 -16.88 -8.96 12.18
N ARG A 95 -16.23 -9.05 11.01
CA ARG A 95 -16.55 -9.96 9.90
C ARG A 95 -15.65 -11.21 9.85
N GLY A 96 -14.79 -11.40 10.86
CA GLY A 96 -13.90 -12.55 10.98
C GLY A 96 -12.57 -12.40 10.25
N TYR A 97 -12.13 -11.18 9.95
CA TYR A 97 -10.80 -10.94 9.36
C TYR A 97 -9.88 -10.23 10.36
N THR A 98 -8.84 -10.89 10.81
CA THR A 98 -7.74 -10.16 11.47
C THR A 98 -7.14 -9.17 10.48
N THR A 99 -6.92 -7.91 10.87
CA THR A 99 -6.31 -6.93 9.98
C THR A 99 -4.92 -6.55 10.45
N LEU A 100 -4.01 -6.37 9.51
CA LEU A 100 -2.69 -5.77 9.69
C LEU A 100 -2.57 -4.57 8.75
N SER A 101 -2.81 -3.37 9.25
CA SER A 101 -2.63 -2.14 8.48
C SER A 101 -1.18 -1.66 8.63
N ILE A 102 -0.48 -1.44 7.50
CA ILE A 102 0.96 -1.18 7.49
C ILE A 102 1.29 0.22 6.99
N GLN A 103 2.32 0.84 7.59
CA GLN A 103 2.87 2.10 7.11
C GLN A 103 3.62 1.87 5.81
N MET A 104 3.14 2.46 4.74
CA MET A 104 3.83 2.53 3.46
C MET A 104 4.78 3.72 3.42
N PRO A 105 5.83 3.69 2.56
CA PRO A 105 6.71 4.83 2.40
C PRO A 105 5.94 6.09 2.02
N VAL A 106 6.21 7.20 2.69
CA VAL A 106 5.68 8.51 2.33
C VAL A 106 6.81 9.46 1.95
N LEU A 107 6.59 10.30 0.96
CA LEU A 107 7.50 11.38 0.59
C LEU A 107 7.23 12.63 1.44
N ALA A 108 8.09 13.64 1.32
CA ALA A 108 7.87 14.97 1.89
C ALA A 108 6.47 15.50 1.51
N ALA A 109 5.90 16.36 2.35
CA ALA A 109 4.50 16.80 2.20
C ALA A 109 4.25 17.56 0.90
N ASP A 110 5.26 18.26 0.41
CA ASP A 110 5.27 19.05 -0.82
C ASP A 110 5.85 18.32 -2.04
N ALA A 111 6.27 17.06 -1.86
CA ALA A 111 6.84 16.29 -2.97
C ALA A 111 5.80 15.99 -4.05
N ASP A 112 6.23 16.06 -5.30
CA ASP A 112 5.41 15.66 -6.43
C ASP A 112 5.04 14.17 -6.33
N ARG A 113 3.76 13.87 -6.51
CA ARG A 113 3.25 12.49 -6.44
C ARG A 113 3.81 11.59 -7.54
N SER A 114 4.27 12.15 -8.66
CA SER A 114 4.94 11.42 -9.72
C SER A 114 6.26 10.78 -9.30
N LEU A 115 6.85 11.24 -8.18
CA LEU A 115 8.10 10.70 -7.63
C LEU A 115 7.90 9.41 -6.81
N TYR A 116 6.68 9.02 -6.48
CA TYR A 116 6.42 7.81 -5.67
C TYR A 116 7.00 6.51 -6.22
N PRO A 117 7.10 6.28 -7.55
CA PRO A 117 7.76 5.07 -8.06
C PRO A 117 9.20 4.87 -7.55
N ALA A 118 9.91 5.93 -7.19
CA ALA A 118 11.26 5.85 -6.63
C ALA A 118 11.32 5.15 -5.25
N VAL A 119 10.20 5.05 -4.54
CA VAL A 119 10.12 4.39 -3.23
C VAL A 119 9.37 3.05 -3.26
N PHE A 120 9.05 2.52 -4.45
CA PHE A 120 8.33 1.25 -4.58
C PHE A 120 9.17 0.07 -4.12
N ALA A 121 10.47 0.06 -4.35
CA ALA A 121 11.36 -0.99 -3.83
C ALA A 121 11.26 -1.12 -2.28
N GLU A 122 11.18 0.01 -1.55
CA GLU A 122 10.96 -0.06 -0.11
C GLU A 122 9.53 -0.47 0.25
N ALA A 123 8.54 -0.09 -0.55
CA ALA A 123 7.18 -0.56 -0.37
C ALA A 123 7.09 -2.09 -0.50
N ASP A 124 7.81 -2.67 -1.45
CA ASP A 124 7.89 -4.12 -1.66
C ASP A 124 8.51 -4.83 -0.45
N GLU A 125 9.63 -4.30 0.07
CA GLU A 125 10.25 -4.83 1.30
C GLU A 125 9.28 -4.79 2.49
N ARG A 126 8.50 -3.71 2.65
CA ARG A 126 7.52 -3.58 3.73
C ARG A 126 6.36 -4.57 3.59
N ILE A 127 5.87 -4.81 2.38
CA ILE A 127 4.81 -5.80 2.11
C ILE A 127 5.35 -7.21 2.40
N ALA A 128 6.55 -7.55 1.92
CA ALA A 128 7.20 -8.83 2.21
C ALA A 128 7.37 -9.05 3.72
N ALA A 129 7.89 -8.05 4.44
CA ALA A 129 8.07 -8.10 5.89
C ALA A 129 6.73 -8.25 6.64
N ALA A 130 5.65 -7.64 6.15
CA ALA A 130 4.31 -7.81 6.73
C ALA A 130 3.78 -9.23 6.56
N LEU A 131 4.01 -9.87 5.40
CA LEU A 131 3.69 -11.28 5.17
C LEU A 131 4.48 -12.19 6.10
N ASP A 132 5.78 -11.94 6.26
CA ASP A 132 6.64 -12.68 7.16
C ASP A 132 6.25 -12.48 8.64
N TYR A 133 5.90 -11.26 9.02
CA TYR A 133 5.42 -10.96 10.37
C TYR A 133 4.17 -11.77 10.74
N LEU A 134 3.27 -12.00 9.78
CA LEU A 134 2.04 -12.78 10.00
C LEU A 134 2.29 -14.28 10.08
N ARG A 135 3.41 -14.78 9.57
CA ARG A 135 3.71 -16.22 9.55
C ARG A 135 3.76 -16.79 10.97
N GLY A 136 2.89 -17.74 11.25
CA GLY A 136 2.73 -18.38 12.57
C GLY A 136 2.07 -17.50 13.64
N ARG A 137 1.67 -16.25 13.33
CA ARG A 137 1.01 -15.33 14.29
C ARG A 137 -0.47 -15.10 13.99
N ALA A 138 -0.91 -15.41 12.78
CA ALA A 138 -2.26 -15.15 12.30
C ALA A 138 -2.72 -16.28 11.37
N PRO A 139 -4.03 -16.37 11.01
CA PRO A 139 -4.50 -17.31 10.02
C PRO A 139 -3.66 -17.27 8.74
N ALA A 140 -3.32 -18.47 8.22
CA ALA A 140 -2.46 -18.62 7.05
C ALA A 140 -3.07 -18.08 5.74
N LYS A 141 -4.40 -17.96 5.67
CA LYS A 141 -5.11 -17.36 4.53
C LYS A 141 -4.97 -15.85 4.59
N VAL A 142 -4.17 -15.26 3.70
CA VAL A 142 -3.89 -13.83 3.68
C VAL A 142 -4.42 -13.21 2.39
N ALA A 143 -5.14 -12.09 2.51
CA ALA A 143 -5.46 -11.20 1.40
C ALA A 143 -4.79 -9.84 1.59
N ILE A 144 -4.56 -9.11 0.50
CA ILE A 144 -4.16 -7.70 0.55
C ILE A 144 -5.32 -6.84 0.04
N VAL A 145 -5.68 -5.81 0.80
CA VAL A 145 -6.54 -4.71 0.36
C VAL A 145 -5.68 -3.45 0.30
N SER A 146 -5.69 -2.78 -0.83
CA SER A 146 -4.82 -1.63 -1.06
C SER A 146 -5.57 -0.49 -1.73
N HIS A 147 -5.30 0.76 -1.33
CA HIS A 147 -6.01 1.93 -1.82
C HIS A 147 -5.10 2.88 -2.60
N SER A 148 -5.56 3.32 -3.77
CA SER A 148 -4.93 4.39 -4.55
C SER A 148 -3.44 4.11 -4.87
N MET A 149 -2.52 4.96 -4.41
CA MET A 149 -1.06 4.75 -4.55
C MET A 149 -0.61 3.43 -3.91
N GLY A 150 -1.20 3.03 -2.79
CA GLY A 150 -0.92 1.73 -2.19
C GLY A 150 -1.29 0.56 -3.10
N ALA A 151 -2.31 0.70 -3.95
CA ALA A 151 -2.63 -0.33 -4.94
C ALA A 151 -1.57 -0.42 -6.05
N ARG A 152 -0.95 0.71 -6.42
CA ARG A 152 0.20 0.70 -7.34
C ARG A 152 1.44 0.04 -6.72
N MET A 153 1.71 0.32 -5.44
CA MET A 153 2.80 -0.34 -4.70
C MET A 153 2.59 -1.86 -4.63
N VAL A 154 1.36 -2.32 -4.33
CA VAL A 154 1.05 -3.75 -4.32
C VAL A 154 1.14 -4.37 -5.71
N ASN A 155 0.74 -3.65 -6.77
CA ASN A 155 0.92 -4.10 -8.15
C ASN A 155 2.40 -4.32 -8.50
N ASP A 156 3.28 -3.40 -8.09
CA ASP A 156 4.73 -3.53 -8.28
C ASP A 156 5.30 -4.72 -7.48
N PHE A 157 4.93 -4.84 -6.21
CA PHE A 157 5.27 -5.99 -5.36
C PHE A 157 4.87 -7.32 -6.02
N LEU A 158 3.64 -7.45 -6.49
CA LEU A 158 3.14 -8.68 -7.09
C LEU A 158 3.78 -8.99 -8.45
N LYS A 159 4.26 -7.99 -9.16
CA LYS A 159 5.06 -8.18 -10.38
C LYS A 159 6.40 -8.83 -10.06
N GLN A 160 7.03 -8.46 -8.93
CA GLN A 160 8.29 -9.04 -8.46
C GLN A 160 8.07 -10.38 -7.73
N HIS A 161 6.90 -10.57 -7.09
CA HIS A 161 6.56 -11.72 -6.26
C HIS A 161 5.22 -12.35 -6.67
N PRO A 162 5.11 -12.90 -7.90
CA PRO A 162 3.84 -13.45 -8.40
C PRO A 162 3.35 -14.67 -7.62
N ASP A 163 4.25 -15.37 -6.92
CA ASP A 163 3.95 -16.54 -6.09
C ASP A 163 3.75 -16.18 -4.60
N ALA A 164 3.55 -14.89 -4.28
CA ALA A 164 3.24 -14.47 -2.92
C ALA A 164 2.08 -15.32 -2.34
N PRO A 165 2.16 -15.77 -1.08
CA PRO A 165 1.19 -16.70 -0.49
C PRO A 165 -0.13 -15.99 -0.14
N LEU A 166 -0.81 -15.50 -1.16
CA LEU A 166 -2.06 -14.76 -1.03
C LEU A 166 -3.25 -15.58 -1.50
N MET A 167 -4.39 -15.42 -0.81
CA MET A 167 -5.66 -15.95 -1.29
C MET A 167 -6.40 -14.99 -2.23
N ALA A 168 -6.10 -13.69 -2.17
CA ALA A 168 -6.66 -12.66 -3.04
C ALA A 168 -5.91 -11.33 -2.91
N TRP A 169 -6.00 -10.49 -3.96
CA TRP A 169 -5.68 -9.08 -3.91
C TRP A 169 -6.91 -8.23 -4.24
N ILE A 170 -7.14 -7.17 -3.48
CA ILE A 170 -8.26 -6.24 -3.66
C ILE A 170 -7.71 -4.82 -3.83
N PRO A 171 -7.34 -4.42 -5.05
CA PRO A 171 -7.05 -3.04 -5.35
C PRO A 171 -8.32 -2.19 -5.28
N VAL A 172 -8.28 -1.09 -4.54
CA VAL A 172 -9.36 -0.11 -4.41
C VAL A 172 -8.89 1.21 -5.01
N ALA A 173 -9.59 1.72 -6.02
CA ALA A 173 -9.27 2.97 -6.71
C ALA A 173 -7.82 3.03 -7.25
N ILE A 174 -7.33 1.94 -7.85
CA ILE A 174 -6.02 1.95 -8.49
C ILE A 174 -6.03 2.91 -9.69
N SER A 175 -5.10 3.86 -9.70
CA SER A 175 -4.93 4.79 -10.81
C SER A 175 -4.14 4.14 -11.95
N SER A 176 -4.56 4.41 -13.19
CA SER A 176 -4.04 3.85 -14.45
C SER A 176 -4.40 2.39 -14.73
N GLY A 177 -4.29 2.00 -16.00
CA GLY A 177 -4.62 0.64 -16.47
C GLY A 177 -3.64 -0.45 -16.08
N GLU A 178 -2.72 -0.16 -15.16
CA GLU A 178 -1.59 -1.01 -14.85
C GLU A 178 -1.95 -2.13 -13.88
N PHE A 179 -2.39 -3.22 -14.46
CA PHE A 179 -2.35 -4.53 -13.80
C PHE A 179 -1.23 -5.39 -14.40
N ASP A 180 -0.01 -4.87 -14.36
CA ASP A 180 1.16 -5.55 -14.94
C ASP A 180 1.45 -6.90 -14.29
N ALA A 181 1.14 -7.04 -13.00
CA ALA A 181 1.31 -8.29 -12.26
C ALA A 181 0.34 -9.40 -12.70
N LEU A 182 -0.84 -9.06 -13.23
CA LEU A 182 -1.92 -10.01 -13.46
C LEU A 182 -1.54 -11.28 -14.23
N PRO A 183 -0.76 -11.23 -15.34
CA PRO A 183 -0.51 -12.44 -16.14
C PRO A 183 0.16 -13.57 -15.36
N ALA A 184 0.85 -13.26 -14.27
CA ALA A 184 1.59 -14.24 -13.47
C ALA A 184 0.84 -14.72 -12.22
N LEU A 185 -0.23 -14.04 -11.80
CA LEU A 185 -0.93 -14.34 -10.53
C LEU A 185 -1.72 -15.64 -10.60
N ARG A 186 -1.75 -16.36 -9.48
CA ARG A 186 -2.47 -17.64 -9.29
C ARG A 186 -3.69 -17.54 -8.39
N PHE A 187 -4.00 -16.35 -7.87
CA PHE A 187 -5.13 -16.05 -7.00
C PHE A 187 -6.02 -14.96 -7.61
N PRO A 188 -7.30 -14.89 -7.24
CA PRO A 188 -8.22 -13.90 -7.79
C PRO A 188 -7.87 -12.47 -7.36
N VAL A 189 -8.16 -11.53 -8.26
CA VAL A 189 -8.06 -10.09 -8.04
C VAL A 189 -9.44 -9.46 -8.12
N PHE A 190 -9.78 -8.62 -7.14
CA PHE A 190 -11.08 -7.95 -7.06
C PHE A 190 -10.90 -6.44 -7.13
N ASP A 191 -10.98 -5.87 -8.34
CA ASP A 191 -10.86 -4.43 -8.58
C ASP A 191 -12.11 -3.69 -8.12
N ILE A 192 -11.96 -2.79 -7.16
CA ILE A 192 -13.04 -1.93 -6.67
C ILE A 192 -12.73 -0.49 -7.05
N TYR A 193 -13.67 0.22 -7.65
CA TYR A 193 -13.53 1.63 -7.97
C TYR A 193 -14.82 2.41 -7.68
N ALA A 194 -14.68 3.73 -7.51
CA ALA A 194 -15.80 4.60 -7.20
C ALA A 194 -16.44 5.16 -8.48
N GLN A 195 -17.75 5.38 -8.46
CA GLN A 195 -18.46 6.00 -9.60
C GLN A 195 -17.93 7.40 -9.91
N LYS A 196 -17.60 8.18 -8.89
CA LYS A 196 -17.06 9.53 -8.99
C LYS A 196 -15.56 9.58 -8.68
N ASP A 197 -14.84 8.52 -9.07
CA ASP A 197 -13.39 8.40 -8.86
C ASP A 197 -12.62 9.40 -9.75
N LEU A 198 -11.31 9.52 -9.49
CA LEU A 198 -10.40 10.26 -10.34
C LEU A 198 -10.50 9.78 -11.79
N ASP A 199 -10.32 10.67 -12.73
CA ASP A 199 -10.40 10.34 -14.16
C ASP A 199 -9.49 9.20 -14.58
N ALA A 200 -8.24 9.17 -14.04
CA ALA A 200 -7.30 8.10 -14.33
C ALA A 200 -7.81 6.71 -13.89
N VAL A 201 -8.51 6.63 -12.74
CA VAL A 201 -9.12 5.38 -12.26
C VAL A 201 -10.28 4.96 -13.16
N ARG A 202 -11.19 5.88 -13.48
CA ARG A 202 -12.40 5.61 -14.27
C ARG A 202 -12.09 5.25 -15.72
N LYS A 203 -11.18 5.97 -16.36
CA LYS A 203 -10.78 5.72 -17.75
C LYS A 203 -10.13 4.35 -17.93
N GLY A 204 -9.33 3.90 -16.95
CA GLY A 204 -8.71 2.57 -16.96
C GLY A 204 -9.64 1.41 -16.57
N ALA A 205 -10.86 1.66 -16.07
CA ALA A 205 -11.73 0.62 -15.52
C ALA A 205 -12.11 -0.46 -16.54
N ALA A 206 -12.42 -0.09 -17.78
CA ALA A 206 -12.79 -1.04 -18.83
C ALA A 206 -11.61 -1.96 -19.21
N GLU A 207 -10.41 -1.40 -19.32
CA GLU A 207 -9.18 -2.14 -19.61
C GLU A 207 -8.86 -3.13 -18.49
N ARG A 208 -8.95 -2.69 -17.23
CA ARG A 208 -8.78 -3.55 -16.07
C ARG A 208 -9.81 -4.69 -16.04
N ALA A 209 -11.09 -4.42 -16.37
CA ALA A 209 -12.11 -5.45 -16.47
C ALA A 209 -11.76 -6.53 -17.51
N VAL A 210 -11.19 -6.14 -18.65
CA VAL A 210 -10.72 -7.09 -19.67
C VAL A 210 -9.54 -7.91 -19.15
N ALA A 211 -8.57 -7.28 -18.50
CA ALA A 211 -7.41 -7.97 -17.95
C ALA A 211 -7.82 -9.02 -16.87
N LEU A 212 -8.75 -8.68 -16.00
CA LEU A 212 -9.25 -9.56 -14.94
C LEU A 212 -9.90 -10.85 -15.46
N ARG A 213 -10.48 -10.87 -16.67
CA ARG A 213 -11.08 -12.08 -17.25
C ARG A 213 -10.06 -13.20 -17.47
N ARG A 214 -8.78 -12.89 -17.50
CA ARG A 214 -7.68 -13.86 -17.67
C ARG A 214 -7.36 -14.63 -16.39
N ILE A 215 -7.83 -14.15 -15.22
CA ILE A 215 -7.58 -14.77 -13.93
C ILE A 215 -8.89 -15.33 -13.37
N HIS A 216 -8.90 -16.64 -13.14
CA HIS A 216 -10.08 -17.33 -12.64
C HIS A 216 -10.57 -16.75 -11.31
N GLY A 217 -11.88 -16.53 -11.20
CA GLY A 217 -12.52 -16.00 -9.99
C GLY A 217 -12.41 -14.49 -9.79
N SER A 218 -11.60 -13.78 -10.60
CA SER A 218 -11.46 -12.33 -10.51
C SER A 218 -12.74 -11.58 -10.93
N LYS A 219 -12.94 -10.41 -10.33
CA LYS A 219 -14.14 -9.57 -10.56
C LYS A 219 -13.78 -8.09 -10.46
N GLN A 220 -14.61 -7.28 -11.09
CA GLN A 220 -14.60 -5.83 -10.92
C GLN A 220 -15.93 -5.37 -10.32
N ALA A 221 -15.89 -4.38 -9.45
CA ALA A 221 -17.07 -3.79 -8.83
C ALA A 221 -16.95 -2.26 -8.78
N MET A 222 -18.02 -1.57 -9.13
CA MET A 222 -18.15 -0.13 -8.98
C MET A 222 -19.04 0.19 -7.77
N VAL A 223 -18.58 1.08 -6.90
CA VAL A 223 -19.37 1.59 -5.76
C VAL A 223 -20.08 2.87 -6.19
N TYR A 224 -21.40 2.79 -6.29
CA TYR A 224 -22.23 3.90 -6.75
C TYR A 224 -22.24 5.05 -5.74
N GLY A 225 -22.19 6.28 -6.26
CA GLY A 225 -22.19 7.52 -5.47
C GLY A 225 -20.91 7.79 -4.68
N ALA A 226 -19.94 6.86 -4.67
CA ALA A 226 -18.67 7.03 -4.00
C ALA A 226 -17.74 8.00 -4.76
N ASP A 227 -16.89 8.71 -4.01
CA ASP A 227 -15.72 9.45 -4.47
C ASP A 227 -14.45 8.59 -4.34
N HIS A 228 -13.29 9.12 -4.74
CA HIS A 228 -11.99 8.44 -4.64
C HIS A 228 -11.64 7.93 -3.23
N TYR A 229 -12.11 8.62 -2.20
CA TYR A 229 -11.84 8.29 -0.80
C TYR A 229 -12.91 7.39 -0.18
N PHE A 230 -13.98 7.08 -0.94
CA PHE A 230 -15.15 6.31 -0.48
C PHE A 230 -15.82 6.93 0.75
N THR A 231 -15.81 8.26 0.84
CA THR A 231 -16.40 9.04 1.94
C THR A 231 -17.86 8.64 2.16
N LYS A 232 -18.19 8.22 3.41
CA LYS A 232 -19.51 7.70 3.81
C LYS A 232 -19.93 6.40 3.12
N LYS A 233 -18.98 5.70 2.46
CA LYS A 233 -19.19 4.41 1.79
C LYS A 233 -18.34 3.28 2.38
N GLU A 234 -17.59 3.54 3.43
CA GLU A 234 -16.62 2.62 4.03
C GLU A 234 -17.29 1.32 4.50
N LYS A 235 -18.50 1.42 5.08
CA LYS A 235 -19.32 0.26 5.48
C LYS A 235 -19.74 -0.59 4.28
N GLU A 236 -20.08 0.03 3.16
CA GLU A 236 -20.44 -0.64 1.91
C GLU A 236 -19.23 -1.35 1.32
N VAL A 237 -18.07 -0.70 1.30
CA VAL A 237 -16.80 -1.30 0.83
C VAL A 237 -16.41 -2.49 1.73
N ALA A 238 -16.50 -2.36 3.05
CA ALA A 238 -16.21 -3.47 3.97
C ALA A 238 -17.15 -4.67 3.75
N ALA A 239 -18.43 -4.43 3.47
CA ALA A 239 -19.38 -5.49 3.15
C ALA A 239 -19.09 -6.15 1.79
N LEU A 240 -18.67 -5.37 0.81
CA LEU A 240 -18.25 -5.88 -0.51
C LEU A 240 -17.00 -6.75 -0.38
N ILE A 241 -15.98 -6.31 0.36
CA ILE A 241 -14.76 -7.09 0.63
C ILE A 241 -15.12 -8.42 1.30
N ASP A 242 -15.96 -8.40 2.33
CA ASP A 242 -16.43 -9.62 2.99
C ASP A 242 -17.13 -10.59 2.02
N LYS A 243 -18.03 -10.09 1.17
CA LYS A 243 -18.70 -10.88 0.15
C LYS A 243 -17.71 -11.53 -0.83
N LEU A 244 -16.65 -10.83 -1.21
CA LEU A 244 -15.62 -11.32 -2.14
C LEU A 244 -14.70 -12.35 -1.48
N LEU A 245 -14.30 -12.15 -0.22
CA LEU A 245 -13.36 -13.01 0.49
C LEU A 245 -14.02 -14.24 1.14
N THR A 246 -15.33 -14.20 1.48
CA THR A 246 -16.02 -15.30 2.17
C THR A 246 -15.89 -16.65 1.46
N PRO A 247 -15.99 -16.77 0.13
CA PRO A 247 -15.81 -18.05 -0.55
C PRO A 247 -14.39 -18.63 -0.42
N LEU A 248 -13.39 -17.77 -0.28
CA LEU A 248 -11.98 -18.13 -0.22
C LEU A 248 -11.51 -18.42 1.22
N ALA A 249 -12.20 -17.86 2.20
CA ALA A 249 -11.88 -17.97 3.63
C ALA A 249 -12.48 -19.22 4.32
N LYS A 250 -13.16 -20.07 3.57
CA LYS A 250 -13.74 -21.36 4.04
C LYS A 250 -12.65 -22.38 4.34
#